data_9697cc4ba558b8f7621c6ae1f96c44f0
#
_entry.id   9697cc4ba558b8f7621c6ae1f96c44f0
#
_cell.length_a   1.000
_cell.length_b   1.000
_cell.length_c   1.000
_cell.angle_alpha   90.00
_cell.angle_beta   90.00
_cell.angle_gamma   90.00
#
_symmetry.space_group_name_H-M   'P 1'
#
loop_
_entity.id
_entity.type
_entity.pdbx_description
1 polymer ?
#
loop_
_entity_poly.entity_id
_entity_poly.type
_entity_poly.pdbx_seq_one_letter_code
_entity_poly.pdbx_strand_id
1 'polypeptide(L)'
;MQTIRKKGCEKATIYFVFYFVLSVIIFIFAESKFIMANQSQWQEDYWLPLLQLYLRKPVGIKPAYSRPMVLLALELNIPPKQLSEQMVTLDKRESASLQQLWKRFATHQKQLSHEVQTMREMRGFNHPKQFYEGVSKAETWQTDFRPLEVDSTLTPLHLIIILDLYFRLTPITMVSDTPEIKELASLLALKPEKVAEVMCVFQLCDPYLNRMAFEVSNLFAACHDVWQRYGNLEPNVLAREAALMKEYFKTAWHKN
;
A
#
# COMPACT_ATOMS: atom_id res chain seq x y z
N MET A 1 26.57 46.38 -37.03
CA MET A 1 27.08 45.38 -36.04
C MET A 1 26.02 44.89 -35.02
N GLN A 2 24.74 45.12 -35.23
CA GLN A 2 23.65 44.72 -34.30
C GLN A 2 22.82 43.49 -34.75
N THR A 3 22.99 43.02 -35.99
CA THR A 3 22.14 41.97 -36.57
C THR A 3 22.60 40.52 -36.25
N ILE A 4 23.86 40.36 -35.82
CA ILE A 4 24.45 39.02 -35.54
C ILE A 4 24.13 38.52 -34.10
N ARG A 5 23.88 39.44 -33.15
CA ARG A 5 23.56 39.08 -31.76
C ARG A 5 22.14 38.49 -31.53
N LYS A 6 21.17 38.87 -32.37
CA LYS A 6 19.77 38.34 -32.22
C LYS A 6 19.61 36.89 -32.66
N LYS A 7 20.33 36.43 -33.69
CA LYS A 7 20.24 35.06 -34.19
C LYS A 7 20.85 34.00 -33.24
N GLY A 8 21.78 34.37 -32.35
CA GLY A 8 22.37 33.48 -31.37
C GLY A 8 21.43 33.19 -30.17
N CYS A 9 20.64 34.20 -29.76
CA CYS A 9 19.73 34.08 -28.63
C CYS A 9 18.50 33.22 -28.97
N GLU A 10 17.96 33.31 -30.17
CA GLU A 10 16.84 32.49 -30.63
C GLU A 10 17.20 31.01 -30.73
N LYS A 11 18.39 30.69 -31.22
CA LYS A 11 18.84 29.28 -31.27
C LYS A 11 19.03 28.69 -29.90
N ALA A 12 19.60 29.43 -28.94
CA ALA A 12 19.78 28.97 -27.56
C ALA A 12 18.42 28.69 -26.86
N THR A 13 17.42 29.56 -27.09
CA THR A 13 16.08 29.38 -26.54
C THR A 13 15.37 28.15 -27.14
N ILE A 14 15.51 27.89 -28.44
CA ILE A 14 14.94 26.73 -29.13
C ILE A 14 15.59 25.43 -28.60
N TYR A 15 16.90 25.42 -28.42
CA TYR A 15 17.58 24.24 -27.82
C TYR A 15 17.16 23.99 -26.38
N PHE A 16 16.99 25.04 -25.57
CA PHE A 16 16.54 24.89 -24.17
C PHE A 16 15.10 24.35 -24.10
N VAL A 17 14.19 24.83 -24.91
CA VAL A 17 12.81 24.35 -24.99
C VAL A 17 12.78 22.88 -25.49
N PHE A 18 13.60 22.58 -26.51
CA PHE A 18 13.68 21.21 -27.02
C PHE A 18 14.21 20.21 -25.97
N TYR A 19 15.28 20.57 -25.25
CA TYR A 19 15.82 19.74 -24.15
C TYR A 19 14.83 19.60 -23.00
N PHE A 20 14.10 20.65 -22.66
CA PHE A 20 13.09 20.61 -21.62
C PHE A 20 11.92 19.69 -22.00
N VAL A 21 11.40 19.81 -23.23
CA VAL A 21 10.33 18.94 -23.75
C VAL A 21 10.81 17.48 -23.83
N LEU A 22 12.04 17.25 -24.28
CA LEU A 22 12.61 15.90 -24.32
C LEU A 22 12.77 15.29 -22.94
N SER A 23 13.20 16.08 -21.96
CA SER A 23 13.31 15.69 -20.56
C SER A 23 11.95 15.32 -19.95
N VAL A 24 10.90 16.11 -20.21
CA VAL A 24 9.53 15.82 -19.77
C VAL A 24 8.98 14.57 -20.45
N ILE A 25 9.22 14.38 -21.73
CA ILE A 25 8.82 13.16 -22.47
C ILE A 25 9.54 11.93 -21.91
N ILE A 26 10.84 12.01 -21.66
CA ILE A 26 11.62 10.91 -21.06
C ILE A 26 11.11 10.61 -19.65
N PHE A 27 10.76 11.61 -18.85
CA PHE A 27 10.19 11.46 -17.51
C PHE A 27 8.83 10.76 -17.56
N ILE A 28 7.92 11.19 -18.47
CA ILE A 28 6.61 10.57 -18.68
C ILE A 28 6.75 9.13 -19.17
N PHE A 29 7.70 8.84 -20.08
CA PHE A 29 7.99 7.48 -20.53
C PHE A 29 8.65 6.60 -19.45
N ALA A 30 9.47 7.17 -18.57
CA ALA A 30 10.04 6.47 -17.44
C ALA A 30 8.96 6.11 -16.41
N GLU A 31 8.06 7.03 -16.08
CA GLU A 31 6.92 6.75 -15.21
C GLU A 31 5.96 5.72 -15.82
N SER A 32 5.64 5.82 -17.12
CA SER A 32 4.77 4.85 -17.77
C SER A 32 5.40 3.45 -17.85
N LYS A 33 6.69 3.33 -18.08
CA LYS A 33 7.42 2.04 -17.99
C LYS A 33 7.47 1.49 -16.57
N PHE A 34 7.64 2.37 -15.57
CA PHE A 34 7.65 1.98 -14.17
C PHE A 34 6.26 1.48 -13.71
N ILE A 35 5.19 2.12 -14.19
CA ILE A 35 3.80 1.69 -13.94
C ILE A 35 3.48 0.37 -14.65
N MET A 36 3.98 0.16 -15.88
CA MET A 36 3.75 -1.09 -16.61
C MET A 36 4.59 -2.28 -16.10
N ALA A 37 5.74 -2.03 -15.48
CA ALA A 37 6.60 -3.11 -14.96
C ALA A 37 6.09 -3.73 -13.64
N ASN A 38 5.12 -3.08 -12.97
CA ASN A 38 4.60 -3.51 -11.66
C ASN A 38 3.14 -4.00 -11.70
N GLN A 39 2.55 -4.20 -12.88
CA GLN A 39 1.26 -4.89 -12.94
C GLN A 39 1.50 -6.38 -12.80
N SER A 40 1.31 -6.92 -11.59
CA SER A 40 1.13 -8.36 -11.41
C SER A 40 0.00 -8.79 -12.35
N GLN A 41 0.35 -9.65 -13.30
CA GLN A 41 -0.57 -10.04 -14.38
C GLN A 41 -1.73 -10.83 -13.77
N TRP A 42 -2.97 -10.29 -13.87
CA TRP A 42 -4.16 -11.00 -13.43
C TRP A 42 -4.32 -12.30 -14.19
N GLN A 43 -4.54 -13.41 -13.47
CA GLN A 43 -4.79 -14.71 -14.04
C GLN A 43 -6.28 -15.09 -13.87
N GLU A 44 -6.86 -15.78 -14.85
CA GLU A 44 -8.27 -16.18 -14.82
C GLU A 44 -8.60 -17.06 -13.60
N ASP A 45 -7.66 -17.88 -13.15
CA ASP A 45 -7.84 -18.76 -11.99
C ASP A 45 -8.02 -17.98 -10.67
N TYR A 46 -7.57 -16.72 -10.60
CA TYR A 46 -7.70 -15.89 -9.40
C TYR A 46 -9.15 -15.48 -9.11
N TRP A 47 -10.05 -15.63 -10.07
CA TRP A 47 -11.47 -15.41 -9.83
C TRP A 47 -12.08 -16.38 -8.82
N LEU A 48 -11.58 -17.62 -8.71
CA LEU A 48 -12.11 -18.62 -7.78
C LEU A 48 -11.88 -18.23 -6.30
N PRO A 49 -10.65 -17.96 -5.83
CA PRO A 49 -10.43 -17.53 -4.46
C PRO A 49 -11.05 -16.14 -4.18
N LEU A 50 -11.13 -15.26 -5.18
CA LEU A 50 -11.78 -13.96 -5.03
C LEU A 50 -13.30 -14.13 -4.83
N LEU A 51 -13.95 -15.01 -5.60
CA LEU A 51 -15.36 -15.34 -5.43
C LEU A 51 -15.62 -16.00 -4.06
N GLN A 52 -14.74 -16.92 -3.63
CA GLN A 52 -14.83 -17.53 -2.31
C GLN A 52 -14.80 -16.47 -1.20
N LEU A 53 -13.90 -15.49 -1.32
CA LEU A 53 -13.81 -14.38 -0.37
C LEU A 53 -15.06 -13.48 -0.43
N TYR A 54 -15.57 -13.19 -1.62
CA TYR A 54 -16.79 -12.39 -1.82
C TYR A 54 -18.01 -13.04 -1.13
N LEU A 55 -18.19 -14.36 -1.29
CA LEU A 55 -19.30 -15.12 -0.71
C LEU A 55 -19.19 -15.35 0.81
N ARG A 56 -18.02 -15.09 1.40
CA ARG A 56 -17.83 -15.18 2.86
C ARG A 56 -18.65 -14.10 3.56
N LYS A 57 -19.30 -14.46 4.66
CA LYS A 57 -20.13 -13.53 5.44
C LYS A 57 -19.29 -12.40 6.07
N PRO A 58 -19.77 -11.16 6.03
CA PRO A 58 -20.91 -10.68 5.28
C PRO A 58 -20.65 -10.75 3.77
N VAL A 59 -21.62 -11.25 2.99
CA VAL A 59 -21.48 -11.41 1.53
C VAL A 59 -21.40 -10.03 0.87
N GLY A 60 -20.50 -9.90 -0.12
CA GLY A 60 -20.32 -8.66 -0.88
C GLY A 60 -18.88 -8.19 -0.93
N ILE A 61 -18.68 -6.99 -1.47
CA ILE A 61 -17.39 -6.32 -1.60
C ILE A 61 -16.76 -6.12 -0.22
N LYS A 62 -15.48 -6.49 -0.10
CA LYS A 62 -14.71 -6.30 1.13
C LYS A 62 -13.88 -5.02 1.04
N PRO A 63 -13.63 -4.31 2.17
CA PRO A 63 -12.68 -3.21 2.19
C PRO A 63 -11.30 -3.67 1.72
N ALA A 64 -10.62 -2.85 0.90
CA ALA A 64 -9.34 -3.20 0.26
C ALA A 64 -8.28 -3.69 1.26
N TYR A 65 -8.21 -3.05 2.43
CA TYR A 65 -7.26 -3.41 3.49
C TYR A 65 -7.87 -4.25 4.62
N SER A 66 -9.08 -4.82 4.43
CA SER A 66 -9.55 -5.80 5.42
C SER A 66 -8.60 -6.99 5.49
N ARG A 67 -8.43 -7.56 6.70
CA ARG A 67 -7.48 -8.65 6.91
C ARG A 67 -7.63 -9.83 5.94
N PRO A 68 -8.85 -10.33 5.65
CA PRO A 68 -9.01 -11.40 4.66
C PRO A 68 -8.60 -10.99 3.25
N MET A 69 -8.82 -9.70 2.87
CA MET A 69 -8.42 -9.18 1.57
C MET A 69 -6.90 -9.09 1.46
N VAL A 70 -6.23 -8.60 2.51
CA VAL A 70 -4.77 -8.52 2.56
C VAL A 70 -4.14 -9.92 2.52
N LEU A 71 -4.70 -10.89 3.27
CA LEU A 71 -4.20 -12.27 3.23
C LEU A 71 -4.30 -12.87 1.82
N LEU A 72 -5.43 -12.66 1.13
CA LEU A 72 -5.57 -13.10 -0.25
C LEU A 72 -4.64 -12.33 -1.20
N ALA A 73 -4.45 -11.02 -0.99
CA ALA A 73 -3.53 -10.19 -1.75
C ALA A 73 -2.08 -10.71 -1.64
N LEU A 74 -1.64 -11.05 -0.42
CA LEU A 74 -0.33 -11.65 -0.16
C LEU A 74 -0.21 -13.06 -0.77
N GLU A 75 -1.30 -13.85 -0.72
CA GLU A 75 -1.36 -15.18 -1.33
C GLU A 75 -1.21 -15.11 -2.85
N LEU A 76 -1.90 -14.19 -3.51
CA LEU A 76 -1.89 -14.04 -4.97
C LEU A 76 -0.76 -13.15 -5.49
N ASN A 77 0.01 -12.54 -4.61
CA ASN A 77 1.04 -11.55 -4.93
C ASN A 77 0.48 -10.35 -5.74
N ILE A 78 -0.72 -9.89 -5.37
CA ILE A 78 -1.44 -8.79 -6.01
C ILE A 78 -1.68 -7.68 -4.98
N PRO A 79 -1.40 -6.41 -5.29
CA PRO A 79 -1.66 -5.31 -4.37
C PRO A 79 -3.15 -5.27 -3.91
N PRO A 80 -3.43 -5.02 -2.61
CA PRO A 80 -4.79 -5.02 -2.08
C PRO A 80 -5.76 -4.10 -2.82
N LYS A 81 -5.28 -2.95 -3.30
CA LYS A 81 -6.09 -2.01 -4.10
C LYS A 81 -6.52 -2.63 -5.43
N GLN A 82 -5.59 -3.26 -6.16
CA GLN A 82 -5.88 -3.94 -7.42
C GLN A 82 -6.84 -5.12 -7.20
N LEU A 83 -6.65 -5.89 -6.14
CA LEU A 83 -7.55 -6.99 -5.79
C LEU A 83 -8.97 -6.47 -5.47
N SER A 84 -9.08 -5.30 -4.82
CA SER A 84 -10.35 -4.64 -4.56
C SER A 84 -11.07 -4.21 -5.84
N GLU A 85 -10.34 -3.69 -6.82
CA GLU A 85 -10.88 -3.33 -8.14
C GLU A 85 -11.41 -4.57 -8.88
N GLN A 86 -10.68 -5.68 -8.83
CA GLN A 86 -11.15 -6.95 -9.39
C GLN A 86 -12.40 -7.47 -8.65
N MET A 87 -12.51 -7.27 -7.34
CA MET A 87 -13.71 -7.64 -6.59
C MET A 87 -14.93 -6.82 -7.03
N VAL A 88 -14.77 -5.54 -7.36
CA VAL A 88 -15.83 -4.71 -7.95
C VAL A 88 -16.23 -5.22 -9.32
N THR A 89 -15.26 -5.60 -10.15
CA THR A 89 -15.51 -6.21 -11.48
C THR A 89 -16.28 -7.53 -11.36
N LEU A 90 -15.91 -8.36 -10.38
CA LEU A 90 -16.62 -9.60 -10.05
C LEU A 90 -18.07 -9.34 -9.64
N ASP A 91 -18.32 -8.31 -8.82
CA ASP A 91 -19.67 -7.95 -8.36
C ASP A 91 -20.56 -7.51 -9.52
N LYS A 92 -20.05 -6.72 -10.45
CA LYS A 92 -20.75 -6.23 -11.64
C LYS A 92 -21.08 -7.34 -12.64
N ARG A 93 -20.34 -8.45 -12.68
CA ARG A 93 -20.53 -9.60 -13.58
C ARG A 93 -20.56 -9.22 -15.06
N GLU A 94 -19.71 -8.29 -15.47
CA GLU A 94 -19.74 -7.69 -16.82
C GLU A 94 -19.37 -8.70 -17.93
N SER A 95 -18.53 -9.71 -17.64
CA SER A 95 -18.11 -10.70 -18.63
C SER A 95 -18.95 -11.99 -18.61
N ALA A 96 -19.07 -12.64 -19.76
CA ALA A 96 -19.77 -13.92 -19.87
C ALA A 96 -19.10 -15.02 -19.00
N SER A 97 -17.77 -15.00 -18.89
CA SER A 97 -17.02 -15.92 -18.03
C SER A 97 -17.37 -15.74 -16.55
N LEU A 98 -17.45 -14.50 -16.07
CA LEU A 98 -17.87 -14.21 -14.70
C LEU A 98 -19.31 -14.62 -14.42
N GLN A 99 -20.21 -14.43 -15.39
CA GLN A 99 -21.60 -14.89 -15.24
C GLN A 99 -21.69 -16.42 -15.14
N GLN A 100 -20.90 -17.16 -15.94
CA GLN A 100 -20.83 -18.61 -15.85
C GLN A 100 -20.25 -19.08 -14.52
N LEU A 101 -19.19 -18.45 -14.05
CA LEU A 101 -18.56 -18.71 -12.75
C LEU A 101 -19.57 -18.52 -11.61
N TRP A 102 -20.36 -17.43 -11.64
CA TRP A 102 -21.44 -17.21 -10.69
C TRP A 102 -22.51 -18.30 -10.75
N LYS A 103 -23.00 -18.66 -11.93
CA LYS A 103 -24.01 -19.73 -12.10
C LYS A 103 -23.51 -21.06 -11.54
N ARG A 104 -22.23 -21.37 -11.71
CA ARG A 104 -21.64 -22.63 -11.26
C ARG A 104 -21.44 -22.68 -9.75
N PHE A 105 -20.99 -21.60 -9.12
CA PHE A 105 -20.47 -21.65 -7.75
C PHE A 105 -21.25 -20.87 -6.70
N ALA A 106 -22.11 -19.90 -7.07
CA ALA A 106 -22.82 -19.06 -6.10
C ALA A 106 -23.63 -19.85 -5.07
N THR A 107 -24.25 -20.96 -5.51
CA THR A 107 -25.06 -21.85 -4.66
C THR A 107 -24.27 -23.08 -4.16
N HIS A 108 -23.09 -23.35 -4.72
CA HIS A 108 -22.31 -24.57 -4.46
C HIS A 108 -21.00 -24.26 -3.73
N GLN A 109 -21.09 -23.62 -2.54
CA GLN A 109 -19.90 -23.16 -1.78
C GLN A 109 -18.92 -24.30 -1.42
N LYS A 110 -19.41 -25.54 -1.19
CA LYS A 110 -18.53 -26.68 -0.92
C LYS A 110 -17.69 -27.04 -2.15
N GLN A 111 -18.30 -27.02 -3.35
CA GLN A 111 -17.58 -27.27 -4.59
C GLN A 111 -16.56 -26.16 -4.86
N LEU A 112 -16.94 -24.89 -4.67
CA LEU A 112 -16.00 -23.76 -4.78
C LEU A 112 -14.80 -23.93 -3.83
N SER A 113 -15.04 -24.32 -2.58
CA SER A 113 -13.96 -24.53 -1.60
C SER A 113 -13.02 -25.66 -2.02
N HIS A 114 -13.55 -26.72 -2.60
CA HIS A 114 -12.74 -27.83 -3.11
C HIS A 114 -11.90 -27.41 -4.32
N GLU A 115 -12.49 -26.71 -5.28
CA GLU A 115 -11.76 -26.19 -6.45
C GLU A 115 -10.64 -25.22 -6.05
N VAL A 116 -10.92 -24.29 -5.12
CA VAL A 116 -9.90 -23.38 -4.58
C VAL A 116 -8.77 -24.14 -3.87
N GLN A 117 -9.12 -25.18 -3.11
CA GLN A 117 -8.12 -26.01 -2.43
C GLN A 117 -7.25 -26.77 -3.43
N THR A 118 -7.87 -27.40 -4.43
CA THR A 118 -7.16 -28.08 -5.52
C THR A 118 -6.20 -27.15 -6.24
N MET A 119 -6.66 -25.93 -6.53
CA MET A 119 -5.83 -24.90 -7.17
C MET A 119 -4.61 -24.52 -6.30
N ARG A 120 -4.79 -24.39 -4.99
CA ARG A 120 -3.69 -24.11 -4.07
C ARG A 120 -2.66 -25.23 -3.97
N GLU A 121 -3.08 -26.47 -4.22
CA GLU A 121 -2.21 -27.66 -4.22
C GLU A 121 -1.46 -27.84 -5.54
N MET A 122 -1.86 -27.15 -6.61
CA MET A 122 -1.17 -27.21 -7.90
C MET A 122 0.25 -26.64 -7.79
N ARG A 123 1.22 -27.35 -8.37
CA ARG A 123 2.60 -26.85 -8.45
C ARG A 123 2.65 -25.58 -9.29
N GLY A 124 3.27 -24.54 -8.74
CA GLY A 124 3.39 -23.22 -9.40
C GLY A 124 2.31 -22.23 -9.00
N PHE A 125 1.22 -22.65 -8.37
CA PHE A 125 0.30 -21.70 -7.77
C PHE A 125 0.99 -21.08 -6.54
N ASN A 126 1.15 -19.76 -6.57
CA ASN A 126 1.64 -18.98 -5.43
C ASN A 126 3.07 -19.27 -4.93
N HIS A 127 3.93 -19.86 -5.74
CA HIS A 127 5.35 -20.04 -5.42
C HIS A 127 6.28 -19.24 -6.37
N PRO A 128 6.20 -17.88 -6.38
CA PRO A 128 7.15 -17.08 -7.17
C PRO A 128 8.61 -17.35 -6.77
N LYS A 129 8.86 -17.76 -5.52
CA LYS A 129 10.20 -18.12 -5.03
C LYS A 129 10.83 -19.32 -5.74
N GLN A 130 10.03 -20.25 -6.26
CA GLN A 130 10.55 -21.42 -7.00
C GLN A 130 10.87 -21.10 -8.46
N PHE A 131 10.23 -20.07 -9.03
CA PHE A 131 10.48 -19.60 -10.40
C PHE A 131 11.61 -18.55 -10.47
N TYR A 132 11.82 -17.79 -9.40
CA TYR A 132 12.81 -16.70 -9.33
C TYR A 132 13.82 -16.98 -8.22
N GLU A 133 14.53 -18.10 -8.27
CA GLU A 133 15.71 -18.30 -7.44
C GLU A 133 16.70 -17.16 -7.68
N GLY A 134 16.81 -16.26 -6.71
CA GLY A 134 17.78 -15.17 -6.70
C GLY A 134 17.22 -13.75 -6.87
N VAL A 135 15.93 -13.53 -7.11
CA VAL A 135 15.33 -12.19 -7.18
C VAL A 135 14.21 -12.04 -6.15
N SER A 136 14.58 -11.83 -4.91
CA SER A 136 13.63 -11.43 -3.85
C SER A 136 13.31 -9.94 -4.00
N LYS A 137 12.49 -9.58 -4.97
CA LYS A 137 11.78 -8.29 -4.98
C LYS A 137 10.50 -8.45 -4.17
N ALA A 138 10.60 -8.34 -2.84
CA ALA A 138 9.43 -8.01 -2.06
C ALA A 138 8.97 -6.62 -2.51
N GLU A 139 7.79 -6.54 -3.13
CA GLU A 139 7.21 -5.24 -3.47
C GLU A 139 7.01 -4.43 -2.19
N THR A 140 7.17 -3.11 -2.26
CA THR A 140 7.09 -2.23 -1.08
C THR A 140 5.79 -2.42 -0.29
N TRP A 141 4.66 -2.70 -0.95
CA TRP A 141 3.39 -2.95 -0.28
C TRP A 141 3.38 -4.22 0.58
N GLN A 142 4.12 -5.28 0.21
CA GLN A 142 4.22 -6.51 1.01
C GLN A 142 5.02 -6.29 2.28
N THR A 143 6.06 -5.46 2.19
CA THR A 143 6.90 -5.12 3.34
C THR A 143 6.11 -4.32 4.37
N ASP A 144 5.11 -3.54 3.96
CA ASP A 144 4.27 -2.75 4.86
C ASP A 144 3.49 -3.62 5.86
N PHE A 145 3.25 -4.89 5.56
CA PHE A 145 2.56 -5.84 6.46
C PHE A 145 3.51 -6.76 7.24
N ARG A 146 4.82 -6.60 7.08
CA ARG A 146 5.82 -7.39 7.83
C ARG A 146 6.27 -6.65 9.08
N PRO A 147 6.50 -7.36 10.19
CA PRO A 147 7.11 -6.76 11.36
C PRO A 147 8.46 -6.12 11.04
N LEU A 148 8.77 -5.01 11.72
CA LEU A 148 10.09 -4.38 11.63
C LEU A 148 11.15 -5.30 12.28
N GLU A 149 12.35 -5.31 11.70
CA GLU A 149 13.47 -6.07 12.27
C GLU A 149 13.89 -5.56 13.65
N VAL A 150 13.77 -4.24 13.86
CA VAL A 150 14.15 -3.56 15.11
C VAL A 150 13.09 -3.65 16.20
N ASP A 151 11.82 -3.86 15.82
CA ASP A 151 10.70 -3.99 16.76
C ASP A 151 9.58 -4.81 16.11
N SER A 152 9.46 -6.06 16.52
CA SER A 152 8.47 -7.00 15.98
C SER A 152 7.02 -6.65 16.31
N THR A 153 6.76 -5.71 17.22
CA THR A 153 5.42 -5.21 17.55
C THR A 153 4.92 -4.18 16.54
N LEU A 154 5.82 -3.59 15.77
CA LEU A 154 5.53 -2.57 14.76
C LEU A 154 5.68 -3.13 13.35
N THR A 155 4.86 -2.61 12.45
CA THR A 155 4.99 -2.77 11.00
C THR A 155 5.03 -1.39 10.35
N PRO A 156 5.54 -1.23 9.13
CA PRO A 156 5.41 0.03 8.41
C PRO A 156 3.97 0.55 8.33
N LEU A 157 2.97 -0.36 8.25
CA LEU A 157 1.55 0.00 8.29
C LEU A 157 1.17 0.77 9.58
N HIS A 158 1.70 0.36 10.74
CA HIS A 158 1.50 1.10 11.99
C HIS A 158 2.09 2.50 11.88
N LEU A 159 3.31 2.62 11.34
CA LEU A 159 4.00 3.90 11.20
C LEU A 159 3.24 4.86 10.28
N ILE A 160 2.68 4.37 9.14
CA ILE A 160 1.89 5.18 8.22
C ILE A 160 0.63 5.74 8.91
N ILE A 161 -0.05 4.91 9.69
CA ILE A 161 -1.26 5.33 10.41
C ILE A 161 -0.93 6.31 11.55
N ILE A 162 0.21 6.11 12.23
CA ILE A 162 0.68 7.02 13.28
C ILE A 162 1.12 8.35 12.65
N LEU A 163 1.72 8.35 11.45
CA LEU A 163 2.09 9.57 10.74
C LEU A 163 0.86 10.42 10.37
N ASP A 164 -0.27 9.80 9.99
CA ASP A 164 -1.54 10.53 9.79
C ASP A 164 -1.98 11.26 11.07
N LEU A 165 -1.87 10.62 12.22
CA LEU A 165 -2.19 11.27 13.50
C LEU A 165 -1.15 12.34 13.88
N TYR A 166 0.13 12.13 13.57
CA TYR A 166 1.20 13.09 13.78
C TYR A 166 0.89 14.44 13.13
N PHE A 167 0.43 14.46 11.89
CA PHE A 167 0.09 15.72 11.20
C PHE A 167 -1.17 16.41 11.72
N ARG A 168 -1.96 15.75 12.57
CA ARG A 168 -3.16 16.33 13.20
C ARG A 168 -2.93 16.84 14.60
N LEU A 169 -1.83 16.46 15.24
CA LEU A 169 -1.48 16.86 16.60
C LEU A 169 -0.39 17.93 16.60
N THR A 170 -0.33 18.70 17.66
CA THR A 170 0.79 19.60 17.93
C THR A 170 1.87 18.87 18.73
N PRO A 171 3.16 19.27 18.65
CA PRO A 171 4.24 18.60 19.38
C PRO A 171 4.00 18.47 20.90
N ILE A 172 3.29 19.42 21.50
CA ILE A 172 2.98 19.42 22.95
C ILE A 172 1.97 18.34 23.30
N THR A 173 1.04 18.00 22.37
CA THR A 173 -0.01 17.01 22.58
C THR A 173 0.41 15.59 22.16
N MET A 174 1.64 15.40 21.69
CA MET A 174 2.15 14.08 21.27
C MET A 174 2.68 13.28 22.48
N VAL A 175 1.82 13.09 23.48
CA VAL A 175 2.13 12.37 24.73
C VAL A 175 1.14 11.21 24.92
N SER A 176 1.56 10.18 25.66
CA SER A 176 0.78 8.95 25.88
C SER A 176 -0.61 9.19 26.50
N ASP A 177 -0.77 10.30 27.24
CA ASP A 177 -2.04 10.64 27.89
C ASP A 177 -3.10 11.26 26.96
N THR A 178 -2.69 11.69 25.77
CA THR A 178 -3.60 12.30 24.78
C THR A 178 -4.68 11.32 24.35
N PRO A 179 -5.96 11.70 24.38
CA PRO A 179 -7.09 10.81 24.04
C PRO A 179 -6.97 10.17 22.65
N GLU A 180 -6.58 10.94 21.64
CA GLU A 180 -6.42 10.47 20.27
C GLU A 180 -5.31 9.42 20.14
N ILE A 181 -4.24 9.55 20.93
CA ILE A 181 -3.15 8.57 21.01
C ILE A 181 -3.65 7.29 21.68
N LYS A 182 -4.40 7.39 22.77
CA LYS A 182 -4.99 6.22 23.45
C LYS A 182 -5.98 5.47 22.56
N GLU A 183 -6.82 6.20 21.83
CA GLU A 183 -7.77 5.64 20.88
C GLU A 183 -7.03 4.91 19.75
N LEU A 184 -6.04 5.57 19.15
CA LEU A 184 -5.25 4.96 18.09
C LEU A 184 -4.48 3.73 18.59
N ALA A 185 -3.85 3.82 19.74
CA ALA A 185 -3.12 2.71 20.36
C ALA A 185 -4.04 1.49 20.57
N SER A 186 -5.26 1.71 21.06
CA SER A 186 -6.26 0.65 21.22
C SER A 186 -6.63 0.00 19.89
N LEU A 187 -6.84 0.79 18.83
CA LEU A 187 -7.13 0.29 17.50
C LEU A 187 -5.99 -0.58 16.94
N LEU A 188 -4.76 -0.14 17.13
CA LEU A 188 -3.55 -0.78 16.62
C LEU A 188 -3.06 -1.95 17.50
N ALA A 189 -3.70 -2.19 18.64
CA ALA A 189 -3.27 -3.14 19.68
C ALA A 189 -1.84 -2.84 20.18
N LEU A 190 -1.49 -1.55 20.31
CA LEU A 190 -0.23 -1.04 20.83
C LEU A 190 -0.44 -0.39 22.19
N LYS A 191 0.66 -0.15 22.91
CA LYS A 191 0.65 0.72 24.12
C LYS A 191 0.68 2.19 23.69
N PRO A 192 -0.03 3.11 24.39
CA PRO A 192 0.01 4.54 24.09
C PRO A 192 1.42 5.13 24.10
N GLU A 193 2.29 4.63 25.00
CA GLU A 193 3.70 5.03 25.11
C GLU A 193 4.48 4.71 23.83
N LYS A 194 4.16 3.56 23.19
CA LYS A 194 4.79 3.15 21.94
C LYS A 194 4.38 4.07 20.78
N VAL A 195 3.12 4.48 20.72
CA VAL A 195 2.64 5.44 19.71
C VAL A 195 3.32 6.80 19.91
N ALA A 196 3.42 7.29 21.18
CA ALA A 196 4.11 8.53 21.52
C ALA A 196 5.62 8.45 21.17
N GLU A 197 6.28 7.31 21.42
CA GLU A 197 7.67 7.06 21.02
C GLU A 197 7.87 7.23 19.52
N VAL A 198 7.03 6.59 18.71
CA VAL A 198 7.09 6.71 17.23
C VAL A 198 6.89 8.16 16.80
N MET A 199 5.95 8.89 17.42
CA MET A 199 5.74 10.31 17.12
C MET A 199 6.96 11.16 17.47
N CYS A 200 7.66 10.87 18.57
CA CYS A 200 8.92 11.54 18.91
C CYS A 200 9.98 11.30 17.81
N VAL A 201 10.03 10.09 17.24
CA VAL A 201 10.96 9.80 16.14
C VAL A 201 10.56 10.54 14.87
N PHE A 202 9.26 10.67 14.55
CA PHE A 202 8.81 11.50 13.44
C PHE A 202 9.17 12.97 13.60
N GLN A 203 9.19 13.51 14.83
CA GLN A 203 9.66 14.88 15.08
C GLN A 203 11.13 15.09 14.70
N LEU A 204 11.95 14.03 14.67
CA LEU A 204 13.34 14.09 14.18
C LEU A 204 13.41 14.01 12.64
N CYS A 205 12.41 13.41 12.02
CA CYS A 205 12.29 13.33 10.55
C CYS A 205 11.71 14.63 9.96
N ASP A 206 11.02 15.44 10.78
CA ASP A 206 10.35 16.66 10.36
C ASP A 206 11.34 17.83 10.17
N PRO A 207 11.59 18.28 8.93
CA PRO A 207 12.55 19.34 8.64
C PRO A 207 12.13 20.71 9.23
N TYR A 208 10.83 20.90 9.52
CA TYR A 208 10.33 22.16 10.07
C TYR A 208 10.59 22.31 11.58
N LEU A 209 10.79 21.20 12.29
CA LEU A 209 11.02 21.23 13.74
C LEU A 209 12.49 21.39 14.12
N ASN A 210 13.44 21.17 13.21
CA ASN A 210 14.90 21.28 13.42
C ASN A 210 15.39 20.63 14.73
N ARG A 211 14.81 19.48 15.11
CA ARG A 211 15.20 18.78 16.33
C ARG A 211 16.46 17.96 16.08
N MET A 212 17.43 18.11 16.97
CA MET A 212 18.61 17.24 17.04
C MET A 212 18.42 16.22 18.17
N ALA A 213 18.65 14.95 17.87
CA ALA A 213 18.69 13.91 18.89
C ALA A 213 20.14 13.68 19.34
N PHE A 214 20.36 13.53 20.64
CA PHE A 214 21.66 13.09 21.20
C PHE A 214 21.90 11.60 20.88
N GLU A 215 20.83 10.80 20.86
CA GLU A 215 20.84 9.39 20.45
C GLU A 215 19.78 9.16 19.39
N VAL A 216 20.16 8.49 18.32
CA VAL A 216 19.22 8.13 17.23
C VAL A 216 18.52 6.84 17.63
N SER A 217 17.18 6.88 17.74
CA SER A 217 16.36 5.69 17.99
C SER A 217 16.57 4.65 16.90
N ASN A 218 16.58 3.37 17.28
CA ASN A 218 16.62 2.25 16.32
C ASN A 218 15.44 2.28 15.32
N LEU A 219 14.34 2.95 15.67
CA LEU A 219 13.18 3.13 14.81
C LEU A 219 13.38 4.21 13.73
N PHE A 220 14.45 5.02 13.83
CA PHE A 220 14.64 6.18 12.96
C PHE A 220 14.66 5.79 11.47
N ALA A 221 15.37 4.73 11.09
CA ALA A 221 15.48 4.31 9.71
C ALA A 221 14.10 3.94 9.13
N ALA A 222 13.28 3.20 9.89
CA ALA A 222 11.94 2.81 9.46
C ALA A 222 10.98 4.01 9.40
N CYS A 223 11.03 4.92 10.39
CA CYS A 223 10.23 6.14 10.40
C CYS A 223 10.63 7.08 9.24
N HIS A 224 11.94 7.20 8.98
CA HIS A 224 12.46 8.03 7.89
C HIS A 224 12.04 7.49 6.51
N ASP A 225 12.05 6.16 6.29
CA ASP A 225 11.53 5.55 5.05
C ASP A 225 10.04 5.88 4.85
N VAL A 226 9.23 5.73 5.89
CA VAL A 226 7.81 6.09 5.84
C VAL A 226 7.64 7.60 5.61
N TRP A 227 8.46 8.44 6.25
CA TRP A 227 8.45 9.89 6.04
C TRP A 227 8.77 10.26 4.59
N GLN A 228 9.78 9.64 3.97
CA GLN A 228 10.12 9.89 2.57
C GLN A 228 8.97 9.54 1.63
N ARG A 229 8.21 8.48 1.91
CA ARG A 229 7.08 8.03 1.08
C ARG A 229 5.82 8.88 1.26
N TYR A 230 5.56 9.35 2.48
CA TYR A 230 4.26 9.93 2.85
C TYR A 230 4.36 11.33 3.47
N GLY A 231 5.50 11.74 4.03
CA GLY A 231 5.64 12.99 4.79
C GLY A 231 5.49 14.26 3.95
N ASN A 232 5.73 14.16 2.63
CA ASN A 232 5.59 15.27 1.69
C ASN A 232 4.27 15.21 0.89
N LEU A 233 3.40 14.25 1.18
CA LEU A 233 2.09 14.17 0.54
C LEU A 233 1.13 15.21 1.12
N GLU A 234 0.15 15.58 0.30
CA GLU A 234 -0.95 16.39 0.80
C GLU A 234 -1.65 15.67 1.98
N PRO A 235 -1.89 16.34 3.13
CA PRO A 235 -2.45 15.70 4.33
C PRO A 235 -3.76 14.93 4.09
N ASN A 236 -4.62 15.43 3.19
CA ASN A 236 -5.87 14.76 2.83
C ASN A 236 -5.66 13.42 2.10
N VAL A 237 -4.56 13.30 1.34
CA VAL A 237 -4.21 12.06 0.65
C VAL A 237 -3.75 11.01 1.68
N LEU A 238 -2.84 11.39 2.58
CA LEU A 238 -2.40 10.52 3.65
C LEU A 238 -3.56 10.10 4.56
N ALA A 239 -4.45 11.02 4.93
CA ALA A 239 -5.61 10.73 5.76
C ALA A 239 -6.54 9.68 5.12
N ARG A 240 -6.78 9.76 3.81
CA ARG A 240 -7.58 8.75 3.07
C ARG A 240 -6.89 7.38 3.06
N GLU A 241 -5.58 7.35 2.78
CA GLU A 241 -4.82 6.11 2.78
C GLU A 241 -4.80 5.46 4.18
N ALA A 242 -4.52 6.26 5.22
CA ALA A 242 -4.52 5.79 6.60
C ALA A 242 -5.92 5.29 7.05
N ALA A 243 -6.99 5.96 6.63
CA ALA A 243 -8.36 5.53 6.91
C ALA A 243 -8.66 4.14 6.31
N LEU A 244 -8.22 3.90 5.07
CA LEU A 244 -8.35 2.58 4.43
C LEU A 244 -7.51 1.52 5.15
N MET A 245 -6.27 1.86 5.53
CA MET A 245 -5.34 0.95 6.20
C MET A 245 -5.80 0.57 7.61
N LYS A 246 -6.53 1.45 8.31
CA LYS A 246 -7.15 1.15 9.62
C LYS A 246 -8.12 -0.03 9.58
N GLU A 247 -8.69 -0.36 8.40
CA GLU A 247 -9.55 -1.54 8.23
C GLU A 247 -8.83 -2.86 8.54
N TYR A 248 -7.51 -2.91 8.38
CA TYR A 248 -6.70 -4.09 8.70
C TYR A 248 -6.75 -4.45 10.19
N PHE A 249 -6.85 -3.44 11.06
CA PHE A 249 -6.86 -3.61 12.53
C PHE A 249 -8.26 -3.77 13.10
N LYS A 250 -9.33 -3.56 12.32
CA LYS A 250 -10.69 -3.77 12.81
C LYS A 250 -10.97 -5.26 13.01
N THR A 251 -11.28 -5.63 14.24
CA THR A 251 -11.50 -7.02 14.66
C THR A 251 -12.76 -7.69 14.12
N ALA A 252 -13.68 -6.93 13.54
CA ALA A 252 -14.96 -7.43 13.02
C ALA A 252 -14.85 -8.57 11.99
N TRP A 253 -13.70 -8.74 11.38
CA TRP A 253 -13.40 -9.77 10.38
C TRP A 253 -12.77 -11.05 10.96
N HIS A 254 -12.58 -11.12 12.30
CA HIS A 254 -11.91 -12.23 12.98
C HIS A 254 -12.84 -13.35 13.46
N LYS A 255 -14.15 -13.14 13.43
CA LYS A 255 -15.11 -14.16 13.87
C LYS A 255 -15.81 -14.76 12.67
N ASN A 256 -15.15 -15.69 11.96
CA ASN A 256 -15.81 -16.80 11.26
C ASN A 256 -14.76 -17.79 10.74
#